data_3447cd726bf464aaaf60df114829af04
#
_entry.id   3447cd726bf464aaaf60df114829af04
#
_cell.length_a   1.000
_cell.length_b   1.000
_cell.length_c   1.000
_cell.angle_alpha   90.00
_cell.angle_beta   90.00
_cell.angle_gamma   90.00
#
_symmetry.space_group_name_H-M   'P 1'
#
loop_
_entity.id
_entity.type
_entity.pdbx_description
1 polymer ?
#
loop_
_entity_poly.entity_id
_entity_poly.type
_entity_poly.pdbx_seq_one_letter_code
_entity_poly.pdbx_strand_id
1 'polypeptide(L)'
;MSISVAVELRPPRAELESVEGMDAWIDTYHAIRSLTRLDVRVMVTDSAVGAQEENNLRHLVNNLGDTVDRQQIIPFLTTKHSLEFCLAYADQTVQNGFPSLVVLGGDKHVGRPRCLEHAWQLRQLIRERHPELKLGGWANPIANPAGQVDFLLDPHVSADFYLTQIVSHHQAGRVNAFLEAGRGRGLAMPGVFGVFYYRSANLKTLEMLSQFLPVPVQELKAEFATGATPIDICARTIRSLIDLGATHFYVSNLPTRKTAATLNAILEKAGVTATAR
;
A
#
# COMPACT_ATOMS: atom_id res chain seq x y z
N MET A 1 13.34 11.53 -14.99
CA MET A 1 12.98 10.29 -14.27
C MET A 1 11.48 10.32 -14.05
N SER A 2 10.72 9.35 -14.54
CA SER A 2 9.26 9.32 -14.36
C SER A 2 8.92 8.81 -12.95
N ILE A 3 8.10 9.56 -12.22
CA ILE A 3 7.66 9.19 -10.86
C ILE A 3 6.24 8.70 -10.94
N SER A 4 5.99 7.53 -10.37
CA SER A 4 4.68 6.91 -10.28
C SER A 4 4.18 6.95 -8.83
N VAL A 5 2.93 7.39 -8.65
CA VAL A 5 2.31 7.46 -7.32
C VAL A 5 1.01 6.68 -7.32
N ALA A 6 0.80 5.92 -6.25
CA ALA A 6 -0.44 5.24 -5.94
C ALA A 6 -1.02 5.76 -4.62
N VAL A 7 -2.29 5.52 -4.37
CA VAL A 7 -2.92 5.80 -3.08
C VAL A 7 -3.50 4.52 -2.52
N GLU A 8 -3.17 4.24 -1.27
CA GLU A 8 -3.78 3.15 -0.51
C GLU A 8 -5.06 3.63 0.15
N LEU A 9 -6.14 2.95 -0.15
CA LEU A 9 -7.45 3.15 0.47
C LEU A 9 -7.84 1.91 1.27
N ARG A 10 -8.36 2.15 2.46
CA ARG A 10 -8.89 1.09 3.30
C ARG A 10 -10.40 0.95 3.06
N PRO A 11 -10.92 -0.27 2.82
CA PRO A 11 -12.35 -0.52 2.78
C PRO A 11 -13.04 -0.10 4.08
N PRO A 12 -14.32 0.29 4.05
CA PRO A 12 -15.12 0.46 5.24
C PRO A 12 -15.16 -0.82 6.09
N ARG A 13 -15.34 -0.67 7.39
CA ARG A 13 -15.49 -1.81 8.30
C ARG A 13 -16.85 -2.46 8.09
N ALA A 14 -16.90 -3.79 8.08
CA ALA A 14 -18.14 -4.55 7.96
C ALA A 14 -19.11 -4.37 9.15
N GLU A 15 -18.60 -3.88 10.28
CA GLU A 15 -19.35 -3.67 11.53
C GLU A 15 -20.12 -2.34 11.57
N LEU A 16 -19.96 -1.49 10.53
CA LEU A 16 -20.72 -0.24 10.44
C LEU A 16 -22.21 -0.55 10.23
N GLU A 17 -23.06 0.23 10.86
CA GLU A 17 -24.50 0.18 10.56
C GLU A 17 -24.72 0.41 9.06
N SER A 18 -25.79 -0.17 8.49
CA SER A 18 -26.00 -0.22 7.04
C SER A 18 -25.95 1.15 6.34
N VAL A 19 -26.43 2.20 7.00
CA VAL A 19 -26.40 3.58 6.46
C VAL A 19 -24.98 4.15 6.50
N GLU A 20 -24.29 4.03 7.63
CA GLU A 20 -22.91 4.50 7.78
C GLU A 20 -21.95 3.74 6.86
N GLY A 21 -22.16 2.43 6.70
CA GLY A 21 -21.39 1.59 5.79
C GLY A 21 -21.59 2.01 4.33
N MET A 22 -22.81 2.31 3.94
CA MET A 22 -23.13 2.79 2.59
C MET A 22 -22.49 4.16 2.31
N ASP A 23 -22.60 5.10 3.25
CA ASP A 23 -21.97 6.43 3.11
C ASP A 23 -20.45 6.32 3.01
N ALA A 24 -19.83 5.46 3.82
CA ALA A 24 -18.38 5.22 3.78
C ALA A 24 -17.94 4.61 2.44
N TRP A 25 -18.75 3.70 1.85
CA TRP A 25 -18.49 3.15 0.52
C TRP A 25 -18.68 4.22 -0.58
N ILE A 26 -19.70 5.08 -0.49
CA ILE A 26 -19.90 6.19 -1.42
C ILE A 26 -18.67 7.13 -1.40
N ASP A 27 -18.19 7.50 -0.23
CA ASP A 27 -16.97 8.31 -0.08
C ASP A 27 -15.75 7.60 -0.70
N THR A 28 -15.63 6.28 -0.50
CA THR A 28 -14.54 5.47 -1.07
C THR A 28 -14.61 5.44 -2.60
N TYR A 29 -15.80 5.26 -3.20
CA TYR A 29 -15.97 5.30 -4.67
C TYR A 29 -15.67 6.68 -5.25
N HIS A 30 -16.06 7.74 -4.56
CA HIS A 30 -15.69 9.10 -4.97
C HIS A 30 -14.17 9.31 -4.93
N ALA A 31 -13.50 8.80 -3.89
CA ALA A 31 -12.05 8.85 -3.81
C ALA A 31 -11.40 8.09 -4.98
N ILE A 32 -11.81 6.84 -5.23
CA ILE A 32 -11.29 6.03 -6.34
C ILE A 32 -11.46 6.77 -7.67
N ARG A 33 -12.68 7.21 -8.00
CA ARG A 33 -12.97 7.92 -9.26
C ARG A 33 -12.17 9.21 -9.41
N SER A 34 -11.97 9.96 -8.34
CA SER A 34 -11.20 11.21 -8.38
C SER A 34 -9.72 10.95 -8.60
N LEU A 35 -9.16 9.88 -8.02
CA LEU A 35 -7.77 9.48 -8.19
C LEU A 35 -7.50 8.93 -9.60
N THR A 36 -8.36 8.03 -10.08
CA THR A 36 -8.20 7.42 -11.41
C THR A 36 -8.34 8.44 -12.55
N ARG A 37 -9.16 9.49 -12.38
CA ARG A 37 -9.19 10.64 -13.32
C ARG A 37 -7.89 11.44 -13.36
N LEU A 38 -7.09 11.39 -12.33
CA LEU A 38 -5.74 11.97 -12.27
C LEU A 38 -4.65 10.97 -12.70
N ASP A 39 -5.08 9.81 -13.22
CA ASP A 39 -4.21 8.71 -13.60
C ASP A 39 -3.34 8.17 -12.44
N VAL A 40 -3.88 8.25 -11.23
CA VAL A 40 -3.28 7.72 -10.00
C VAL A 40 -3.82 6.32 -9.75
N ARG A 41 -2.93 5.36 -9.58
CA ARG A 41 -3.31 3.98 -9.21
C ARG A 41 -3.87 3.95 -7.80
N VAL A 42 -4.88 3.12 -7.61
CA VAL A 42 -5.54 2.93 -6.31
C VAL A 42 -5.29 1.52 -5.80
N MET A 43 -4.74 1.41 -4.62
CA MET A 43 -4.53 0.16 -3.89
C MET A 43 -5.64 0.03 -2.86
N VAL A 44 -6.43 -1.04 -2.92
CA VAL A 44 -7.53 -1.28 -1.98
C VAL A 44 -7.13 -2.41 -1.05
N THR A 45 -6.94 -2.08 0.23
CA THR A 45 -6.37 -3.02 1.21
C THR A 45 -7.35 -4.12 1.62
N ASP A 46 -6.79 -5.21 2.15
CA ASP A 46 -7.46 -6.27 2.90
C ASP A 46 -7.03 -6.18 4.38
N SER A 47 -7.77 -6.81 5.26
CA SER A 47 -7.50 -6.77 6.69
C SER A 47 -6.21 -7.51 7.08
N ALA A 48 -5.25 -6.79 7.61
CA ALA A 48 -4.00 -7.36 8.11
C ALA A 48 -4.20 -8.30 9.32
N VAL A 49 -5.31 -8.19 10.02
CA VAL A 49 -5.65 -9.00 11.21
C VAL A 49 -6.78 -10.00 10.96
N GLY A 50 -7.33 -10.03 9.75
CA GLY A 50 -8.48 -10.87 9.40
C GLY A 50 -9.77 -10.43 10.10
N ALA A 51 -9.92 -9.14 10.43
CA ALA A 51 -11.19 -8.57 10.83
C ALA A 51 -12.21 -8.76 9.69
N GLN A 52 -13.50 -8.81 10.02
CA GLN A 52 -14.53 -8.81 9.00
C GLN A 52 -14.54 -7.43 8.33
N GLU A 53 -13.79 -7.30 7.28
CA GLU A 53 -13.96 -6.24 6.31
C GLU A 53 -14.90 -6.76 5.24
N GLU A 54 -15.70 -5.88 4.68
CA GLU A 54 -16.53 -6.23 3.54
C GLU A 54 -15.62 -6.70 2.39
N ASN A 55 -16.09 -7.68 1.62
CA ASN A 55 -15.33 -8.18 0.46
C ASN A 55 -15.06 -7.03 -0.51
N ASN A 56 -13.86 -6.45 -0.40
CA ASN A 56 -13.43 -5.28 -1.15
C ASN A 56 -13.57 -5.50 -2.67
N LEU A 57 -13.19 -6.68 -3.17
CA LEU A 57 -13.28 -7.01 -4.60
C LEU A 57 -14.73 -7.02 -5.09
N ARG A 58 -15.66 -7.62 -4.34
CA ARG A 58 -17.08 -7.65 -4.69
C ARG A 58 -17.66 -6.24 -4.76
N HIS A 59 -17.33 -5.39 -3.80
CA HIS A 59 -17.76 -3.99 -3.80
C HIS A 59 -17.20 -3.21 -4.97
N LEU A 60 -15.91 -3.39 -5.28
CA LEU A 60 -15.28 -2.76 -6.45
C LEU A 60 -15.97 -3.17 -7.75
N VAL A 61 -16.20 -4.47 -7.95
CA VAL A 61 -16.83 -5.00 -9.16
C VAL A 61 -18.26 -4.48 -9.34
N ASN A 62 -19.06 -4.48 -8.27
CA ASN A 62 -20.48 -4.13 -8.35
C ASN A 62 -20.72 -2.62 -8.49
N ASN A 63 -19.83 -1.78 -8.01
CA ASN A 63 -20.13 -0.35 -7.81
C ASN A 63 -19.27 0.61 -8.61
N LEU A 64 -18.10 0.19 -9.11
CA LEU A 64 -17.27 1.07 -9.93
C LEU A 64 -17.81 1.21 -11.36
N GLY A 65 -18.55 0.21 -11.87
CA GLY A 65 -19.07 0.19 -13.23
C GLY A 65 -17.96 0.27 -14.28
N ASP A 66 -18.31 0.66 -15.50
CA ASP A 66 -17.38 0.78 -16.63
C ASP A 66 -16.66 2.13 -16.69
N THR A 67 -16.95 3.02 -15.73
CA THR A 67 -16.39 4.38 -15.71
C THR A 67 -15.00 4.47 -15.10
N VAL A 68 -14.53 3.41 -14.46
CA VAL A 68 -13.22 3.32 -13.83
C VAL A 68 -12.41 2.22 -14.50
N ASP A 69 -11.25 2.59 -15.02
CA ASP A 69 -10.32 1.63 -15.60
C ASP A 69 -9.75 0.72 -14.50
N ARG A 70 -10.07 -0.57 -14.57
CA ARG A 70 -9.61 -1.59 -13.62
C ARG A 70 -8.10 -1.79 -13.66
N GLN A 71 -7.43 -1.38 -14.74
CA GLN A 71 -5.96 -1.37 -14.84
C GLN A 71 -5.30 -0.46 -13.81
N GLN A 72 -6.04 0.52 -13.30
CA GLN A 72 -5.56 1.46 -12.28
C GLN A 72 -5.84 1.00 -10.85
N ILE A 73 -6.51 -0.13 -10.67
CA ILE A 73 -6.89 -0.62 -9.33
C ILE A 73 -6.12 -1.90 -9.00
N ILE A 74 -5.55 -1.93 -7.82
CA ILE A 74 -4.77 -3.07 -7.31
C ILE A 74 -5.41 -3.53 -5.99
N PRO A 75 -6.21 -4.60 -6.00
CA PRO A 75 -6.74 -5.18 -4.77
C PRO A 75 -5.64 -5.87 -3.96
N PHE A 76 -5.84 -5.94 -2.65
CA PHE A 76 -4.99 -6.69 -1.73
C PHE A 76 -5.72 -7.94 -1.24
N LEU A 77 -4.94 -8.96 -0.94
CA LEU A 77 -5.37 -10.21 -0.34
C LEU A 77 -4.37 -10.59 0.76
N THR A 78 -4.86 -11.00 1.92
CA THR A 78 -4.01 -11.53 3.00
C THR A 78 -4.25 -13.03 3.20
N THR A 79 -3.23 -13.73 3.71
CA THR A 79 -3.38 -15.14 4.11
C THR A 79 -4.22 -15.32 5.41
N LYS A 80 -4.91 -14.26 5.86
CA LYS A 80 -5.82 -14.29 7.01
C LYS A 80 -7.20 -14.90 6.71
N HIS A 81 -7.46 -15.21 5.46
CA HIS A 81 -8.65 -15.93 5.00
C HIS A 81 -8.33 -17.43 4.84
N SER A 82 -9.35 -18.26 4.57
CA SER A 82 -9.12 -19.66 4.22
C SER A 82 -8.40 -19.76 2.87
N LEU A 83 -7.65 -20.84 2.65
CA LEU A 83 -6.96 -21.04 1.37
C LEU A 83 -7.94 -21.08 0.20
N GLU A 84 -9.09 -21.73 0.37
CA GLU A 84 -10.15 -21.76 -0.63
C GLU A 84 -10.63 -20.37 -1.01
N PHE A 85 -10.90 -19.51 0.00
CA PHE A 85 -11.27 -18.12 -0.24
C PHE A 85 -10.17 -17.37 -1.00
N CYS A 86 -8.92 -17.52 -0.58
CA CYS A 86 -7.79 -16.83 -1.22
C CYS A 86 -7.67 -17.20 -2.71
N LEU A 87 -7.82 -18.47 -3.05
CA LEU A 87 -7.75 -18.93 -4.45
C LEU A 87 -8.95 -18.45 -5.25
N ALA A 88 -10.17 -18.55 -4.70
CA ALA A 88 -11.37 -18.01 -5.34
C ALA A 88 -11.30 -16.48 -5.53
N TYR A 89 -10.70 -15.75 -4.60
CA TYR A 89 -10.46 -14.31 -4.73
C TYR A 89 -9.51 -13.99 -5.90
N ALA A 90 -8.45 -14.75 -6.08
CA ALA A 90 -7.53 -14.59 -7.21
C ALA A 90 -8.23 -14.92 -8.55
N ASP A 91 -9.05 -15.99 -8.60
CA ASP A 91 -9.87 -16.33 -9.76
C ASP A 91 -10.81 -15.16 -10.13
N GLN A 92 -11.51 -14.59 -9.14
CA GLN A 92 -12.40 -13.43 -9.33
C GLN A 92 -11.63 -12.17 -9.76
N THR A 93 -10.41 -11.96 -9.25
CA THR A 93 -9.55 -10.83 -9.64
C THR A 93 -9.30 -10.86 -11.15
N VAL A 94 -8.90 -12.02 -11.69
CA VAL A 94 -8.65 -12.19 -13.13
C VAL A 94 -9.95 -12.10 -13.93
N GLN A 95 -11.00 -12.81 -13.53
CA GLN A 95 -12.29 -12.81 -14.21
C GLN A 95 -12.90 -11.42 -14.35
N ASN A 96 -12.64 -10.54 -13.39
CA ASN A 96 -13.12 -9.17 -13.40
C ASN A 96 -12.13 -8.17 -14.05
N GLY A 97 -11.05 -8.63 -14.66
CA GLY A 97 -10.14 -7.82 -15.45
C GLY A 97 -9.17 -6.95 -14.63
N PHE A 98 -8.88 -7.30 -13.38
CA PHE A 98 -7.82 -6.65 -12.62
C PHE A 98 -6.46 -7.27 -13.00
N PRO A 99 -5.46 -6.47 -13.41
CA PRO A 99 -4.20 -7.01 -13.92
C PRO A 99 -3.20 -7.37 -12.83
N SER A 100 -3.45 -6.93 -11.60
CA SER A 100 -2.51 -7.08 -10.49
C SER A 100 -3.23 -7.38 -9.18
N LEU A 101 -2.55 -8.12 -8.31
CA LEU A 101 -3.01 -8.47 -6.97
C LEU A 101 -1.82 -8.40 -5.99
N VAL A 102 -1.95 -7.65 -4.89
CA VAL A 102 -0.97 -7.67 -3.81
C VAL A 102 -1.33 -8.77 -2.82
N VAL A 103 -0.40 -9.69 -2.56
CA VAL A 103 -0.61 -10.85 -1.67
C VAL A 103 0.34 -10.77 -0.48
N LEU A 104 -0.24 -10.57 0.70
CA LEU A 104 0.47 -10.35 1.97
C LEU A 104 0.14 -11.43 3.00
N GLY A 105 1.02 -11.58 4.00
CA GLY A 105 0.78 -12.51 5.11
C GLY A 105 -0.26 -12.00 6.12
N GLY A 106 -0.47 -10.71 6.19
CA GLY A 106 -1.13 -10.08 7.35
C GLY A 106 -0.28 -10.16 8.61
N ASP A 107 -0.80 -9.72 9.74
CA ASP A 107 -0.10 -9.79 11.02
C ASP A 107 0.05 -11.26 11.49
N LYS A 108 1.25 -11.63 11.94
CA LYS A 108 1.53 -13.02 12.36
C LYS A 108 0.90 -13.37 13.72
N HIS A 109 0.80 -12.38 14.59
CA HIS A 109 0.48 -12.60 16.01
C HIS A 109 -0.88 -12.05 16.42
N VAL A 110 -1.54 -11.26 15.58
CA VAL A 110 -2.81 -10.61 15.88
C VAL A 110 -3.91 -11.10 14.94
N GLY A 111 -5.10 -11.31 15.47
CA GLY A 111 -6.31 -11.69 14.73
C GLY A 111 -6.31 -13.15 14.29
N ARG A 112 -6.95 -13.44 13.16
CA ARG A 112 -7.08 -14.81 12.63
C ARG A 112 -5.73 -15.43 12.27
N PRO A 113 -5.55 -16.75 12.41
CA PRO A 113 -4.34 -17.41 11.91
C PRO A 113 -4.23 -17.27 10.39
N ARG A 114 -3.01 -17.33 9.89
CA ARG A 114 -2.75 -17.40 8.45
C ARG A 114 -3.09 -18.81 7.93
N CYS A 115 -3.69 -18.90 6.75
CA CYS A 115 -3.93 -20.19 6.10
C CYS A 115 -2.64 -20.84 5.57
N LEU A 116 -1.61 -20.05 5.32
CA LEU A 116 -0.26 -20.46 4.95
C LEU A 116 0.75 -19.68 5.79
N GLU A 117 1.88 -20.28 6.11
CA GLU A 117 2.88 -19.65 6.96
C GLU A 117 3.45 -18.37 6.31
N HIS A 118 3.68 -18.43 5.01
CA HIS A 118 4.28 -17.36 4.23
C HIS A 118 3.41 -16.95 3.03
N ALA A 119 3.30 -15.66 2.77
CA ALA A 119 2.54 -15.15 1.64
C ALA A 119 3.10 -15.60 0.27
N TRP A 120 4.41 -15.87 0.16
CA TRP A 120 5.00 -16.37 -1.07
C TRP A 120 4.42 -17.73 -1.48
N GLN A 121 4.04 -18.59 -0.54
CA GLN A 121 3.38 -19.87 -0.83
C GLN A 121 2.03 -19.65 -1.52
N LEU A 122 1.26 -18.68 -1.06
CA LEU A 122 0.00 -18.31 -1.72
C LEU A 122 0.25 -17.71 -3.11
N ARG A 123 1.28 -16.87 -3.26
CA ARG A 123 1.64 -16.33 -4.59
C ARG A 123 2.04 -17.41 -5.57
N GLN A 124 2.75 -18.46 -5.13
CA GLN A 124 3.07 -19.61 -6.01
C GLN A 124 1.81 -20.33 -6.49
N LEU A 125 0.89 -20.64 -5.57
CA LEU A 125 -0.38 -21.30 -5.93
C LEU A 125 -1.23 -20.45 -6.88
N ILE A 126 -1.23 -19.12 -6.69
CA ILE A 126 -1.93 -18.20 -7.59
C ILE A 126 -1.22 -18.15 -8.96
N ARG A 127 0.11 -18.11 -8.98
CA ARG A 127 0.91 -18.09 -10.20
C ARG A 127 0.70 -19.33 -11.06
N GLU A 128 0.56 -20.49 -10.44
CA GLU A 128 0.26 -21.75 -11.15
C GLU A 128 -1.10 -21.70 -11.86
N ARG A 129 -2.10 -21.01 -11.30
CA ARG A 129 -3.44 -20.85 -11.88
C ARG A 129 -3.53 -19.70 -12.88
N HIS A 130 -2.86 -18.61 -12.59
CA HIS A 130 -2.95 -17.32 -13.30
C HIS A 130 -1.55 -16.77 -13.57
N PRO A 131 -0.81 -17.34 -14.53
CA PRO A 131 0.57 -16.92 -14.84
C PRO A 131 0.67 -15.48 -15.33
N GLU A 132 -0.42 -14.92 -15.89
CA GLU A 132 -0.51 -13.56 -16.41
C GLU A 132 -0.75 -12.50 -15.32
N LEU A 133 -1.29 -12.90 -14.14
CA LEU A 133 -1.61 -11.97 -13.05
C LEU A 133 -0.33 -11.45 -12.39
N LYS A 134 -0.15 -10.14 -12.39
CA LYS A 134 1.00 -9.53 -11.70
C LYS A 134 0.81 -9.56 -10.19
N LEU A 135 1.75 -10.17 -9.48
CA LEU A 135 1.68 -10.37 -8.04
C LEU A 135 2.61 -9.42 -7.30
N GLY A 136 2.05 -8.70 -6.32
CA GLY A 136 2.80 -7.85 -5.42
C GLY A 136 3.26 -8.60 -4.17
N GLY A 137 4.54 -8.42 -3.81
CA GLY A 137 5.14 -8.88 -2.57
C GLY A 137 5.31 -7.77 -1.54
N TRP A 138 6.18 -8.02 -0.55
CA TRP A 138 6.44 -7.10 0.55
C TRP A 138 7.91 -7.12 0.98
N ALA A 139 8.42 -5.95 1.36
CA ALA A 139 9.72 -5.80 2.01
C ALA A 139 9.68 -4.78 3.13
N ASN A 140 10.59 -4.89 4.09
CA ASN A 140 10.75 -3.91 5.16
C ASN A 140 12.16 -3.24 5.07
N PRO A 141 12.30 -2.09 4.40
CA PRO A 141 13.59 -1.41 4.22
C PRO A 141 14.25 -1.00 5.54
N ILE A 142 13.48 -0.93 6.63
CA ILE A 142 13.95 -0.48 7.94
C ILE A 142 14.50 -1.65 8.77
N ALA A 143 14.17 -2.89 8.39
CA ALA A 143 14.74 -4.09 8.97
C ALA A 143 16.18 -4.32 8.49
N ASN A 144 16.72 -5.53 8.60
CA ASN A 144 18.03 -5.89 8.04
C ASN A 144 18.05 -5.73 6.50
N PRO A 145 18.71 -4.71 5.92
CA PRO A 145 18.65 -4.43 4.50
C PRO A 145 19.12 -5.61 3.63
N ALA A 146 20.22 -6.23 4.03
CA ALA A 146 20.79 -7.36 3.29
C ALA A 146 19.83 -8.56 3.26
N GLY A 147 19.29 -8.93 4.42
CA GLY A 147 18.33 -10.04 4.52
C GLY A 147 17.01 -9.78 3.80
N GLN A 148 16.55 -8.52 3.74
CA GLN A 148 15.36 -8.17 2.96
C GLN A 148 15.63 -8.29 1.44
N VAL A 149 16.80 -7.92 0.98
CA VAL A 149 17.20 -8.08 -0.43
C VAL A 149 17.37 -9.56 -0.77
N ASP A 150 18.01 -10.36 0.09
CA ASP A 150 18.12 -11.80 -0.10
C ASP A 150 16.75 -12.46 -0.25
N PHE A 151 15.81 -12.08 0.62
CA PHE A 151 14.43 -12.55 0.53
C PHE A 151 13.78 -12.18 -0.80
N LEU A 152 13.94 -10.94 -1.29
CA LEU A 152 13.35 -10.52 -2.57
C LEU A 152 13.99 -11.20 -3.79
N LEU A 153 15.25 -11.60 -3.69
CA LEU A 153 15.97 -12.31 -4.74
C LEU A 153 15.73 -13.83 -4.71
N ASP A 154 15.09 -14.36 -3.65
CA ASP A 154 14.77 -15.77 -3.57
C ASP A 154 13.74 -16.15 -4.66
N PRO A 155 14.02 -17.16 -5.50
CA PRO A 155 13.11 -17.61 -6.56
C PRO A 155 11.70 -17.99 -6.06
N HIS A 156 11.57 -18.39 -4.80
CA HIS A 156 10.27 -18.75 -4.21
C HIS A 156 9.38 -17.54 -3.95
N VAL A 157 9.90 -16.31 -3.94
CA VAL A 157 9.10 -15.10 -3.63
C VAL A 157 7.93 -14.91 -4.60
N SER A 158 8.08 -15.31 -5.86
CA SER A 158 7.00 -15.32 -6.89
C SER A 158 6.26 -13.98 -6.98
N ALA A 159 6.98 -12.86 -6.91
CA ALA A 159 6.44 -11.52 -7.03
C ALA A 159 7.01 -10.79 -8.25
N ASP A 160 6.20 -9.95 -8.89
CA ASP A 160 6.60 -9.10 -10.03
C ASP A 160 7.00 -7.70 -9.58
N PHE A 161 6.54 -7.29 -8.41
CA PHE A 161 6.88 -6.05 -7.72
C PHE A 161 6.74 -6.24 -6.21
N TYR A 162 7.28 -5.33 -5.43
CA TYR A 162 7.07 -5.35 -3.98
C TYR A 162 6.64 -3.98 -3.45
N LEU A 163 5.79 -3.99 -2.43
CA LEU A 163 5.52 -2.82 -1.62
C LEU A 163 6.47 -2.83 -0.43
N THR A 164 6.76 -1.65 0.10
CA THR A 164 7.53 -1.57 1.34
C THR A 164 6.64 -1.32 2.54
N GLN A 165 7.15 -1.66 3.73
CA GLN A 165 6.67 -1.06 4.96
C GLN A 165 6.70 0.48 4.82
N ILE A 166 5.79 1.16 5.52
CA ILE A 166 5.80 2.61 5.63
C ILE A 166 7.19 3.09 6.07
N VAL A 167 7.73 4.07 5.37
CA VAL A 167 9.02 4.70 5.67
C VAL A 167 8.86 6.19 5.87
N SER A 168 9.81 6.80 6.55
CA SER A 168 9.87 8.23 6.81
C SER A 168 11.24 8.79 6.41
N HIS A 169 11.31 10.08 6.06
CA HIS A 169 12.58 10.78 5.83
C HIS A 169 13.51 10.75 7.06
N HIS A 170 12.97 10.58 8.27
CA HIS A 170 13.75 10.34 9.48
C HIS A 170 14.49 8.99 9.49
N GLN A 171 14.14 8.10 8.57
CA GLN A 171 14.73 6.77 8.41
C GLN A 171 15.50 6.62 7.09
N ALA A 172 15.80 7.75 6.42
CA ALA A 172 16.43 7.79 5.10
C ALA A 172 17.72 6.96 5.00
N GLY A 173 18.55 6.94 6.05
CA GLY A 173 19.77 6.15 6.08
C GLY A 173 19.53 4.64 5.97
N ARG A 174 18.48 4.11 6.60
CA ARG A 174 18.10 2.69 6.47
C ARG A 174 17.54 2.36 5.10
N VAL A 175 16.70 3.26 4.57
CA VAL A 175 16.17 3.12 3.20
C VAL A 175 17.30 3.15 2.18
N ASN A 176 18.27 4.05 2.34
CA ASN A 176 19.45 4.09 1.48
C ASN A 176 20.26 2.78 1.51
N ALA A 177 20.52 2.26 2.70
CA ALA A 177 21.21 0.98 2.86
C ALA A 177 20.49 -0.19 2.16
N PHE A 178 19.14 -0.22 2.22
CA PHE A 178 18.33 -1.20 1.49
C PHE A 178 18.47 -1.03 -0.03
N LEU A 179 18.36 0.20 -0.53
CA LEU A 179 18.49 0.49 -1.96
C LEU A 179 19.89 0.18 -2.49
N GLU A 180 20.93 0.49 -1.72
CA GLU A 180 22.34 0.15 -2.08
C GLU A 180 22.55 -1.36 -2.09
N ALA A 181 22.05 -2.08 -1.08
CA ALA A 181 22.12 -3.54 -1.06
C ALA A 181 21.39 -4.16 -2.26
N GLY A 182 20.22 -3.61 -2.63
CA GLY A 182 19.48 -4.04 -3.83
C GLY A 182 20.27 -3.80 -5.11
N ARG A 183 20.80 -2.59 -5.30
CA ARG A 183 21.64 -2.27 -6.47
C ARG A 183 22.90 -3.16 -6.56
N GLY A 184 23.59 -3.33 -5.44
CA GLY A 184 24.79 -4.14 -5.38
C GLY A 184 24.59 -5.62 -5.67
N ARG A 185 23.37 -6.13 -5.49
CA ARG A 185 23.00 -7.53 -5.73
C ARG A 185 22.13 -7.74 -6.97
N GLY A 186 21.90 -6.70 -7.77
CA GLY A 186 21.15 -6.79 -9.01
C GLY A 186 19.64 -6.99 -8.82
N LEU A 187 19.03 -6.50 -7.73
CA LEU A 187 17.59 -6.52 -7.54
C LEU A 187 16.91 -5.64 -8.58
N ALA A 188 16.36 -6.26 -9.62
CA ALA A 188 15.65 -5.58 -10.71
C ALA A 188 14.13 -5.44 -10.47
N MET A 189 13.58 -6.18 -9.50
CA MET A 189 12.16 -6.11 -9.16
C MET A 189 11.79 -4.69 -8.70
N PRO A 190 10.75 -4.06 -9.29
CA PRO A 190 10.34 -2.71 -8.91
C PRO A 190 9.80 -2.67 -7.48
N GLY A 191 10.23 -1.68 -6.70
CA GLY A 191 9.76 -1.42 -5.35
C GLY A 191 8.88 -0.19 -5.27
N VAL A 192 7.73 -0.29 -4.61
CA VAL A 192 6.78 0.80 -4.36
C VAL A 192 6.87 1.20 -2.88
N PHE A 193 7.42 2.38 -2.61
CA PHE A 193 7.74 2.82 -1.25
C PHE A 193 6.52 3.43 -0.55
N GLY A 194 6.21 2.93 0.64
CA GLY A 194 5.07 3.38 1.43
C GLY A 194 5.35 4.67 2.20
N VAL A 195 4.50 5.67 2.04
CA VAL A 195 4.53 6.94 2.75
C VAL A 195 3.22 7.12 3.50
N PHE A 196 3.29 7.47 4.79
CA PHE A 196 2.12 7.64 5.62
C PHE A 196 1.76 9.11 5.83
N TYR A 197 0.50 9.46 5.61
CA TYR A 197 -0.03 10.79 5.88
C TYR A 197 -0.40 10.91 7.36
N TYR A 198 0.51 11.44 8.17
CA TYR A 198 0.28 11.72 9.60
C TYR A 198 -0.59 12.96 9.75
N ARG A 199 -1.82 12.79 10.23
CA ARG A 199 -2.81 13.89 10.31
C ARG A 199 -2.54 14.88 11.42
N SER A 200 -1.83 14.48 12.48
CA SER A 200 -1.49 15.30 13.64
C SER A 200 -0.39 14.68 14.48
N ALA A 201 0.11 15.47 15.44
CA ALA A 201 1.06 15.01 16.47
C ALA A 201 0.36 14.40 17.72
N ASN A 202 -0.90 13.97 17.62
CA ASN A 202 -1.58 13.38 18.76
C ASN A 202 -0.83 12.13 19.25
N LEU A 203 -0.26 12.22 20.44
CA LEU A 203 0.63 11.20 20.99
C LEU A 203 -0.05 9.83 21.09
N LYS A 204 -1.28 9.78 21.59
CA LYS A 204 -2.05 8.55 21.72
C LYS A 204 -2.25 7.86 20.36
N THR A 205 -2.49 8.65 19.30
CA THR A 205 -2.63 8.13 17.94
C THR A 205 -1.30 7.62 17.39
N LEU A 206 -0.20 8.38 17.57
CA LEU A 206 1.11 7.97 17.10
C LEU A 206 1.62 6.72 17.83
N GLU A 207 1.42 6.61 19.13
CA GLU A 207 1.75 5.43 19.93
C GLU A 207 0.92 4.21 19.54
N MET A 208 -0.36 4.37 19.27
CA MET A 208 -1.19 3.29 18.74
C MET A 208 -0.71 2.82 17.37
N LEU A 209 -0.36 3.73 16.48
CA LEU A 209 0.19 3.39 15.16
C LEU A 209 1.56 2.71 15.28
N SER A 210 2.39 3.08 16.25
CA SER A 210 3.73 2.50 16.44
C SER A 210 3.71 1.01 16.83
N GLN A 211 2.56 0.49 17.23
CA GLN A 211 2.39 -0.96 17.45
C GLN A 211 2.42 -1.77 16.15
N PHE A 212 2.12 -1.13 15.02
CA PHE A 212 2.00 -1.79 13.71
C PHE A 212 2.97 -1.22 12.65
N LEU A 213 3.37 0.04 12.82
CA LEU A 213 4.18 0.79 11.88
C LEU A 213 5.43 1.35 12.58
N PRO A 214 6.55 1.52 11.88
CA PRO A 214 7.77 2.12 12.43
C PRO A 214 7.66 3.65 12.51
N VAL A 215 6.76 4.16 13.36
CA VAL A 215 6.45 5.59 13.49
C VAL A 215 7.58 6.32 14.22
N PRO A 216 8.21 7.35 13.65
CA PRO A 216 9.21 8.19 14.31
C PRO A 216 8.49 9.24 15.20
N VAL A 217 7.97 8.78 16.35
CA VAL A 217 7.04 9.56 17.19
C VAL A 217 7.64 10.89 17.66
N GLN A 218 8.90 10.90 18.13
CA GLN A 218 9.52 12.10 18.68
C GLN A 218 9.84 13.13 17.59
N GLU A 219 10.35 12.66 16.47
CA GLU A 219 10.67 13.49 15.31
C GLU A 219 9.42 14.13 14.73
N LEU A 220 8.33 13.36 14.57
CA LEU A 220 7.06 13.89 14.10
C LEU A 220 6.49 14.95 15.06
N LYS A 221 6.57 14.72 16.38
CA LYS A 221 6.15 15.73 17.35
C LYS A 221 6.96 17.02 17.20
N ALA A 222 8.26 16.93 17.02
CA ALA A 222 9.13 18.08 16.82
C ALA A 222 8.75 18.84 15.53
N GLU A 223 8.52 18.15 14.42
CA GLU A 223 8.10 18.78 13.17
C GLU A 223 6.76 19.53 13.30
N PHE A 224 5.74 18.89 13.88
CA PHE A 224 4.46 19.55 14.10
C PHE A 224 4.58 20.75 15.05
N ALA A 225 5.45 20.67 16.07
CA ALA A 225 5.70 21.77 16.99
C ALA A 225 6.36 22.99 16.31
N THR A 226 7.12 22.77 15.23
CA THR A 226 7.68 23.86 14.41
C THR A 226 6.71 24.40 13.35
N GLY A 227 5.46 23.93 13.34
CA GLY A 227 4.41 24.38 12.41
C GLY A 227 4.34 23.62 11.11
N ALA A 228 5.06 22.49 10.96
CA ALA A 228 4.93 21.66 9.78
C ALA A 228 3.50 21.08 9.68
N THR A 229 2.93 21.12 8.49
CA THR A 229 1.63 20.52 8.21
C THR A 229 1.77 19.03 7.83
N PRO A 230 0.69 18.24 7.89
CA PRO A 230 0.68 16.87 7.35
C PRO A 230 1.18 16.78 5.91
N ILE A 231 0.85 17.78 5.08
CA ILE A 231 1.28 17.87 3.68
C ILE A 231 2.80 18.06 3.61
N ASP A 232 3.37 18.93 4.48
CA ASP A 232 4.81 19.19 4.52
C ASP A 232 5.61 17.94 4.85
N ILE A 233 5.17 17.20 5.87
CA ILE A 233 5.84 15.98 6.34
C ILE A 233 5.80 14.89 5.24
N CYS A 234 4.64 14.70 4.62
CA CYS A 234 4.47 13.73 3.56
C CYS A 234 5.32 14.09 2.32
N ALA A 235 5.28 15.35 1.89
CA ALA A 235 6.07 15.87 0.77
C ALA A 235 7.58 15.74 1.00
N ARG A 236 8.04 16.03 2.22
CA ARG A 236 9.44 15.89 2.64
C ARG A 236 9.91 14.45 2.57
N THR A 237 9.05 13.50 3.00
CA THR A 237 9.35 12.07 2.88
C THR A 237 9.46 11.64 1.43
N ILE A 238 8.52 12.01 0.56
CA ILE A 238 8.59 11.70 -0.88
C ILE A 238 9.85 12.28 -1.51
N ARG A 239 10.19 13.54 -1.21
CA ARG A 239 11.40 14.17 -1.72
C ARG A 239 12.65 13.41 -1.30
N SER A 240 12.78 13.08 0.00
CA SER A 240 13.91 12.32 0.51
C SER A 240 14.08 10.97 -0.19
N LEU A 241 12.97 10.27 -0.47
CA LEU A 241 12.99 8.99 -1.18
C LEU A 241 13.42 9.15 -2.66
N ILE A 242 12.97 10.22 -3.32
CA ILE A 242 13.39 10.56 -4.69
C ILE A 242 14.91 10.82 -4.74
N ASP A 243 15.44 11.56 -3.78
CA ASP A 243 16.86 11.86 -3.67
C ASP A 243 17.71 10.60 -3.47
N LEU A 244 17.13 9.55 -2.88
CA LEU A 244 17.73 8.21 -2.76
C LEU A 244 17.57 7.35 -4.02
N GLY A 245 16.82 7.81 -5.01
CA GLY A 245 16.61 7.13 -6.29
C GLY A 245 15.35 6.26 -6.36
N ALA A 246 14.44 6.34 -5.38
CA ALA A 246 13.13 5.69 -5.48
C ALA A 246 12.24 6.44 -6.49
N THR A 247 11.43 5.70 -7.26
CA THR A 247 10.59 6.25 -8.33
C THR A 247 9.12 5.90 -8.21
N HIS A 248 8.79 4.94 -7.36
CA HIS A 248 7.42 4.47 -7.18
C HIS A 248 7.03 4.57 -5.71
N PHE A 249 5.89 5.20 -5.44
CA PHE A 249 5.40 5.48 -4.09
C PHE A 249 3.94 5.06 -3.96
N TYR A 250 3.54 4.71 -2.75
CA TYR A 250 2.13 4.74 -2.38
C TYR A 250 1.95 5.58 -1.13
N VAL A 251 0.87 6.36 -1.10
CA VAL A 251 0.51 7.20 0.06
C VAL A 251 -0.68 6.60 0.77
N SER A 252 -0.50 6.30 2.06
CA SER A 252 -1.51 5.72 2.95
C SER A 252 -2.13 6.77 3.87
N ASN A 253 -3.35 6.52 4.33
CA ASN A 253 -4.08 7.32 5.32
C ASN A 253 -4.50 8.74 4.88
N LEU A 254 -4.63 8.99 3.59
CA LEU A 254 -5.20 10.25 3.11
C LEU A 254 -6.67 10.40 3.55
N PRO A 255 -7.17 11.65 3.73
CA PRO A 255 -8.58 11.89 4.05
C PRO A 255 -9.46 11.52 2.85
N THR A 256 -10.41 10.59 3.04
CA THR A 256 -11.21 9.98 1.95
C THR A 256 -11.95 11.02 1.11
N ARG A 257 -12.62 12.00 1.74
CA ARG A 257 -13.39 13.05 1.03
C ARG A 257 -12.54 14.06 0.26
N LYS A 258 -11.26 14.18 0.56
CA LYS A 258 -10.33 15.15 -0.06
C LYS A 258 -9.09 14.49 -0.63
N THR A 259 -9.13 13.20 -0.91
CA THR A 259 -7.97 12.38 -1.26
C THR A 259 -7.18 12.97 -2.43
N ALA A 260 -7.84 13.23 -3.55
CA ALA A 260 -7.19 13.77 -4.76
C ALA A 260 -6.59 15.16 -4.54
N ALA A 261 -7.34 16.08 -3.90
CA ALA A 261 -6.85 17.42 -3.61
C ALA A 261 -5.66 17.41 -2.63
N THR A 262 -5.71 16.55 -1.60
CA THR A 262 -4.61 16.40 -0.66
C THR A 262 -3.37 15.80 -1.33
N LEU A 263 -3.55 14.78 -2.17
CA LEU A 263 -2.44 14.20 -2.94
C LEU A 263 -1.78 15.24 -3.85
N ASN A 264 -2.56 15.99 -4.61
CA ASN A 264 -2.03 17.05 -5.48
C ASN A 264 -1.20 18.07 -4.71
N ALA A 265 -1.68 18.54 -3.55
CA ALA A 265 -0.95 19.48 -2.71
C ALA A 265 0.38 18.87 -2.16
N ILE A 266 0.40 17.58 -1.84
CA ILE A 266 1.61 16.85 -1.43
C ILE A 266 2.60 16.81 -2.59
N LEU A 267 2.15 16.41 -3.79
CA LEU A 267 3.01 16.26 -4.97
C LEU A 267 3.58 17.60 -5.42
N GLU A 268 2.76 18.64 -5.48
CA GLU A 268 3.20 20.00 -5.77
C GLU A 268 4.29 20.45 -4.80
N LYS A 269 4.07 20.25 -3.49
CA LYS A 269 5.05 20.60 -2.47
C LYS A 269 6.32 19.75 -2.53
N ALA A 270 6.21 18.49 -2.94
CA ALA A 270 7.36 17.63 -3.21
C ALA A 270 8.07 18.00 -4.51
N GLY A 271 7.53 18.91 -5.34
CA GLY A 271 8.06 19.27 -6.65
C GLY A 271 7.98 18.12 -7.65
N VAL A 272 6.95 17.30 -7.51
CA VAL A 272 6.68 16.15 -8.38
C VAL A 272 5.51 16.48 -9.29
N THR A 273 5.73 16.40 -10.58
CA THR A 273 4.62 16.35 -11.53
C THR A 273 4.22 14.88 -11.65
N ALA A 274 3.00 14.53 -11.23
CA ALA A 274 2.49 13.19 -11.44
C ALA A 274 2.44 12.93 -12.94
N THR A 275 3.31 12.06 -13.44
CA THR A 275 3.22 11.57 -14.81
C THR A 275 2.51 10.23 -14.76
N ALA A 276 1.36 10.20 -15.39
CA ALA A 276 0.66 9.00 -15.77
C ALA A 276 1.59 8.06 -16.55
N ARG A 277 1.78 6.85 -16.06
CA ARG A 277 2.10 5.64 -16.85
C ARG A 277 1.76 4.36 -16.11
#